data_56ae09def4739ee2532c127312782876
#
_entry.id   56ae09def4739ee2532c127312782876
#
_cell.length_a   1.000
_cell.length_b   1.000
_cell.length_c   1.000
_cell.angle_alpha   90.00
_cell.angle_beta   90.00
_cell.angle_gamma   90.00
#
_symmetry.space_group_name_H-M   'P 1'
#
loop_
_entity.id
_entity.type
_entity.pdbx_description
1 polymer ?
#
loop_
_entity_poly.entity_id
_entity_poly.type
_entity_poly.pdbx_seq_one_letter_code
_entity_poly.pdbx_strand_id
1 'polypeptide(L)' 'MFPNLNAEMGRAKLTIKSLAEISDINYESLKLKLRGVTEFKLGEMISIKKKAFPDKSLDYLFQTDEKEVKQDGIP' A
#
# COMPACT_ATOMS: atom_id res chain seq x y z
N MET A 1 -5.12 -0.73 7.53
CA MET A 1 -4.43 -1.91 7.01
C MET A 1 -2.99 -1.65 6.62
N PHE A 2 -2.71 -0.54 5.98
CA PHE A 2 -1.34 -0.16 5.60
C PHE A 2 -1.05 1.22 6.18
N PRO A 3 -0.70 1.27 7.47
CA PRO A 3 -0.58 2.58 8.12
C PRO A 3 0.52 3.46 7.54
N ASN A 4 1.65 2.87 7.14
CA ASN A 4 2.72 3.66 6.58
C ASN A 4 2.35 4.22 5.21
N LEU A 5 1.72 3.41 4.38
CA LEU A 5 1.28 3.87 3.07
C LEU A 5 0.25 4.98 3.22
N ASN A 6 -0.69 4.82 4.14
CA ASN A 6 -1.70 5.85 4.38
C ASN A 6 -1.04 7.15 4.85
N ALA A 7 -0.04 7.05 5.72
CA ALA A 7 0.66 8.24 6.21
C ALA A 7 1.38 8.96 5.07
N GLU A 8 2.03 8.20 4.17
CA GLU A 8 2.73 8.82 3.07
C GLU A 8 1.77 9.45 2.07
N MET A 9 0.63 8.80 1.85
CA MET A 9 -0.39 9.39 1.01
C MET A 9 -0.87 10.72 1.59
N GLY A 10 -1.05 10.76 2.90
CA GLY A 10 -1.45 12.00 3.56
C GLY A 10 -0.41 13.10 3.42
N ARG A 11 0.88 12.75 3.59
CA ARG A 11 1.95 13.72 3.45
C ARG A 11 2.03 14.27 2.03
N ALA A 12 1.80 13.41 1.04
CA ALA A 12 1.84 13.81 -0.35
C ALA A 12 0.52 14.39 -0.84
N LYS A 13 -0.49 14.40 0.02
CA LYS A 13 -1.82 14.89 -0.30
C LYS A 13 -2.43 14.14 -1.48
N LEU A 14 -2.22 12.83 -1.48
CA LEU A 14 -2.76 11.96 -2.50
C LEU A 14 -4.05 11.30 -2.02
N THR A 15 -5.06 11.31 -2.86
CA THR A 15 -6.27 10.53 -2.62
C THR A 15 -6.07 9.15 -3.22
N ILE A 16 -6.99 8.23 -2.91
CA ILE A 16 -6.93 6.90 -3.51
C ILE A 16 -7.04 7.02 -5.03
N LYS A 17 -7.89 7.92 -5.49
CA LYS A 17 -8.05 8.11 -6.93
C LYS A 17 -6.77 8.61 -7.57
N SER A 18 -6.11 9.58 -6.94
CA SER A 18 -4.84 10.10 -7.46
C SER A 18 -3.78 9.02 -7.48
N LEU A 19 -3.70 8.23 -6.41
CA LEU A 19 -2.70 7.17 -6.36
C LEU A 19 -2.97 6.12 -7.44
N ALA A 20 -4.24 5.80 -7.67
CA ALA A 20 -4.61 4.86 -8.71
C ALA A 20 -4.15 5.35 -10.08
N GLU A 21 -4.36 6.62 -10.36
CA GLU A 21 -3.95 7.20 -11.64
C GLU A 21 -2.44 7.20 -11.80
N ILE A 22 -1.72 7.62 -10.76
CA ILE A 22 -0.27 7.67 -10.80
C ILE A 22 0.33 6.29 -11.00
N SER A 23 -0.23 5.30 -10.33
CA SER A 23 0.30 3.94 -10.32
C SER A 23 -0.27 3.06 -11.42
N ASP A 24 -1.22 3.59 -12.18
CA ASP A 24 -1.87 2.86 -13.26
C ASP A 24 -2.56 1.60 -12.73
N ILE A 25 -3.27 1.75 -11.62
CA ILE A 25 -4.04 0.67 -11.02
C ILE A 25 -5.50 1.10 -11.03
N ASN A 26 -6.38 0.15 -11.31
CA ASN A 26 -7.81 0.42 -11.30
C ASN A 26 -8.24 0.94 -9.93
N TYR A 27 -9.02 2.02 -9.91
CA TYR A 27 -9.43 2.67 -8.67
C TYR A 27 -10.18 1.72 -7.73
N GLU A 28 -11.15 0.98 -8.26
CA GLU A 28 -11.93 0.08 -7.43
C GLU A 28 -11.06 -1.03 -6.85
N SER A 29 -10.15 -1.55 -7.64
CA SER A 29 -9.21 -2.57 -7.16
C SER A 29 -8.31 -2.01 -6.07
N LEU A 30 -7.77 -0.82 -6.29
CA LEU A 30 -6.88 -0.22 -5.32
C LEU A 30 -7.60 0.04 -4.00
N LYS A 31 -8.84 0.51 -4.09
CA LYS A 31 -9.63 0.77 -2.90
C LYS A 31 -9.79 -0.49 -2.05
N LEU A 32 -10.08 -1.61 -2.69
CA LEU A 32 -10.24 -2.88 -1.98
C LEU A 32 -8.92 -3.35 -1.39
N LYS A 33 -7.83 -3.17 -2.12
CA LYS A 33 -6.52 -3.59 -1.64
C LYS A 33 -6.08 -2.77 -0.44
N LEU A 34 -6.34 -1.48 -0.46
CA LEU A 34 -5.98 -0.63 0.68
C LEU A 34 -6.77 -0.97 1.92
N ARG A 35 -7.97 -1.49 1.75
CA ARG A 35 -8.80 -1.92 2.87
C ARG A 35 -8.49 -3.34 3.34
N GLY A 36 -7.63 -4.04 2.63
CA GLY A 36 -7.29 -5.40 3.02
C GLY A 36 -8.26 -6.46 2.53
N VAL A 37 -9.21 -6.11 1.69
CA VAL A 37 -10.18 -7.07 1.16
C VAL A 37 -9.52 -7.99 0.16
N THR A 38 -8.66 -7.44 -0.68
CA THR A 38 -7.86 -8.23 -1.61
C THR A 38 -6.40 -7.87 -1.41
N GLU A 39 -5.51 -8.72 -1.90
CA GLU A 39 -4.09 -8.54 -1.68
C GLU A 39 -3.44 -7.78 -2.82
N PHE A 40 -2.42 -6.98 -2.50
CA PHE A 40 -1.61 -6.35 -3.52
C PHE A 40 -0.76 -7.39 -4.23
N LYS A 41 -0.63 -7.23 -5.53
CA LYS A 41 0.33 -8.02 -6.29
C LYS A 41 1.67 -7.30 -6.26
N LEU A 42 2.74 -8.07 -6.40
CA LEU A 42 4.07 -7.50 -6.32
C LEU A 42 4.28 -6.39 -7.35
N GLY A 43 3.80 -6.60 -8.57
CA GLY A 43 3.94 -5.57 -9.60
C GLY A 43 3.24 -4.29 -9.25
N GLU A 44 2.09 -4.39 -8.58
CA GLU A 44 1.36 -3.21 -8.14
C GLU A 44 2.11 -2.46 -7.05
N MET A 45 2.69 -3.20 -6.12
CA MET A 45 3.47 -2.58 -5.05
C MET A 45 4.68 -1.85 -5.62
N ILE A 46 5.36 -2.48 -6.56
CA ILE A 46 6.51 -1.86 -7.20
C ILE A 46 6.10 -0.61 -7.96
N SER A 47 4.97 -0.66 -8.65
CA SER A 47 4.47 0.50 -9.39
C SER A 47 4.20 1.67 -8.45
N ILE A 48 3.55 1.42 -7.33
CA ILE A 48 3.27 2.46 -6.36
C ILE A 48 4.58 3.06 -5.83
N LYS A 49 5.53 2.19 -5.48
CA LYS A 49 6.80 2.69 -4.98
C LYS A 49 7.49 3.56 -6.02
N LYS A 50 7.64 3.04 -7.23
CA LYS A 50 8.42 3.76 -8.25
C LYS A 50 7.79 5.06 -8.68
N LYS A 51 6.47 5.08 -8.77
CA LYS A 51 5.79 6.23 -9.35
C LYS A 51 5.33 7.24 -8.32
N ALA A 52 5.01 6.80 -7.13
CA ALA A 52 4.49 7.71 -6.11
C ALA A 52 5.48 7.99 -4.99
N PHE A 53 6.24 6.98 -4.58
CA PHE A 53 7.11 7.13 -3.41
C PHE A 53 8.48 6.50 -3.68
N PRO A 54 9.23 7.03 -4.63
CA PRO A 54 10.48 6.39 -5.03
C PRO A 54 11.54 6.37 -3.93
N ASP A 55 11.43 7.23 -2.94
CA ASP A 55 12.40 7.31 -1.86
C ASP A 55 12.02 6.45 -0.65
N LYS A 56 10.93 5.69 -0.73
CA LYS A 56 10.50 4.82 0.36
C LYS A 56 10.67 3.37 -0.06
N SER A 57 10.97 2.50 0.89
CA SER A 57 11.13 1.08 0.58
C SER A 57 9.79 0.37 0.50
N LEU A 58 9.76 -0.75 -0.22
CA LEU A 58 8.57 -1.57 -0.26
C LEU A 58 8.21 -2.09 1.13
N ASP A 59 9.19 -2.50 1.89
CA ASP A 59 8.94 -3.03 3.24
C ASP A 59 8.25 -1.99 4.09
N TYR A 60 8.71 -0.75 4.03
CA TYR A 60 8.10 0.31 4.81
C TYR A 60 6.68 0.60 4.35
N LEU A 61 6.50 0.78 3.03
CA LEU A 61 5.20 1.19 2.50
C LEU A 61 4.11 0.15 2.75
N PHE A 62 4.45 -1.11 2.62
CA PHE A 62 3.45 -2.17 2.67
C PHE A 62 3.48 -2.97 3.95
N GLN A 63 4.09 -2.41 5.00
CA GLN A 63 4.01 -3.00 6.32
C GLN A 63 2.57 -2.89 6.81
N THR A 64 2.06 -3.98 7.34
CA THR A 64 0.68 -3.98 7.83
C THR A 64 0.67 -3.85 9.34
N ASP A 65 -0.48 -3.49 9.87
CA ASP A 65 -0.66 -3.40 11.30
C ASP A 65 -1.11 -4.72 11.91
N GLU A 66 -1.04 -5.78 11.12
CA GLU A 66 -1.44 -7.11 11.57
C GLU A 66 -0.28 -8.05 11.74
N LYS A 67 0.92 -7.54 11.70
CA LYS A 67 2.07 -8.42 11.66
C LYS A 67 2.23 -9.25 12.90
N GLU A 68 1.75 -8.79 14.00
CA GLU A 68 1.91 -9.54 15.21
C GLU A 68 1.06 -10.78 15.22
N VAL A 69 0.11 -10.81 14.37
CA VAL A 69 -0.77 -11.94 14.35
C VAL A 69 -0.04 -13.20 14.08
N LYS A 70 0.86 -13.11 13.21
CA LYS A 70 1.48 -14.24 12.84
C LYS A 70 2.46 -14.66 13.72
N GLN A 71 2.95 -13.95 14.33
CA GLN A 71 3.88 -14.40 15.03
C GLN A 71 3.54 -15.19 16.01
N ASP A 72 2.83 -15.01 16.11
CA ASP A 72 2.49 -15.73 16.88
C ASP A 72 2.38 -16.87 16.65
N GLY A 73 1.99 -16.81 16.12
CA GLY A 73 1.79 -17.98 15.94
C GLY A 73 2.91 -18.79 15.92
N ILE A 74 3.64 -18.58 16.02
CA ILE A 74 4.53 -19.33 15.89
C ILE A 74 4.94 -19.73 16.73
N PRO A 75 4.93 -19.82 16.98
CA PRO A 75 5.22 -20.27 17.82
C PRO A 75 5.60 -20.86 18.38
#